data_0bea60297fc2956c95e3784a29a838d6
#
_entry.id   0bea60297fc2956c95e3784a29a838d6
#
_cell.length_a   1.000
_cell.length_b   1.000
_cell.length_c   1.000
_cell.angle_alpha   90.00
_cell.angle_beta   90.00
_cell.angle_gamma   90.00
#
_symmetry.space_group_name_H-M   'P 1'
#
loop_
_entity.id
_entity.type
_entity.pdbx_description
1 polymer ?
#
loop_
_entity_poly.entity_id
_entity_poly.type
_entity_poly.pdbx_seq_one_letter_code
_entity_poly.pdbx_strand_id
1 'polypeptide(L)'
;MLEQMVETSDEWIVQRTGVRERRIAKNTHTWELALGAAQDALADAGIEASELDLILVSTCTPDTNTPNTAAILQDKLGAGAIGAFDINNACTGFISATDIADCYIKSGKAKTVLVVSAETLSRIVDYTDRSTCILFGDGSAAAVYRATEDENIGIQSTFVAADGSGAEYLNMQALPVEDPFAEDRTVDPKARFLKMQGAAVVRFTARAVPQAIDTALQRAGITADDIDWVVPHQANLRILDVIARRYHVPKEKIYVNLDRFGNTSSASVPICLNEMRRKGLLREGQTIVCAGFGGGLTYGAFVLKL
;
A
#
# COMPACT_ATOMS: atom_id res chain seq x y z
N MET A 1 9.39 22.32 -9.88
CA MET A 1 9.38 22.48 -8.39
C MET A 1 10.54 21.74 -7.76
N LEU A 2 10.72 20.43 -7.94
CA LEU A 2 11.85 19.69 -7.35
C LEU A 2 13.22 20.18 -7.82
N GLU A 3 13.36 20.61 -9.06
CA GLU A 3 14.58 21.20 -9.62
C GLU A 3 15.03 22.51 -8.90
N GLN A 4 14.13 23.13 -8.17
CA GLN A 4 14.44 24.31 -7.32
C GLN A 4 14.87 23.93 -5.90
N MET A 5 14.70 22.68 -5.50
CA MET A 5 14.97 22.18 -4.15
C MET A 5 16.21 21.31 -4.09
N VAL A 6 16.44 20.47 -5.11
CA VAL A 6 17.57 19.53 -5.20
C VAL A 6 18.11 19.52 -6.63
N GLU A 7 19.38 19.13 -6.77
CA GLU A 7 20.03 18.97 -8.09
C GLU A 7 19.40 17.78 -8.84
N THR A 8 18.43 18.04 -9.72
CA THR A 8 17.69 17.04 -10.50
C THR A 8 17.08 17.64 -11.77
N SER A 9 16.53 16.80 -12.65
CA SER A 9 15.67 17.20 -13.77
C SER A 9 14.54 16.20 -13.97
N ASP A 10 13.48 16.56 -14.70
CA ASP A 10 12.38 15.65 -15.05
C ASP A 10 12.91 14.40 -15.77
N GLU A 11 13.78 14.59 -16.78
CA GLU A 11 14.38 13.48 -17.53
C GLU A 11 15.16 12.54 -16.62
N TRP A 12 15.95 13.10 -15.70
CA TRP A 12 16.75 12.30 -14.76
C TRP A 12 15.85 11.48 -13.82
N ILE A 13 14.78 12.08 -13.28
CA ILE A 13 13.80 11.39 -12.41
C ILE A 13 13.12 10.26 -13.19
N VAL A 14 12.61 10.54 -14.38
CA VAL A 14 11.90 9.56 -15.22
C VAL A 14 12.81 8.38 -15.59
N GLN A 15 14.03 8.63 -16.02
CA GLN A 15 14.99 7.57 -16.36
C GLN A 15 15.35 6.67 -15.18
N ARG A 16 15.37 7.23 -13.96
CA ARG A 16 15.73 6.52 -12.74
C ARG A 16 14.58 5.78 -12.09
N THR A 17 13.38 6.33 -12.16
CA THR A 17 12.24 5.89 -11.36
C THR A 17 11.00 5.55 -12.18
N GLY A 18 10.82 6.18 -13.32
CA GLY A 18 9.59 6.17 -14.11
C GLY A 18 8.56 7.22 -13.67
N VAL A 19 8.82 7.96 -12.58
CA VAL A 19 7.88 8.95 -12.03
C VAL A 19 7.99 10.28 -12.75
N ARG A 20 6.86 10.79 -13.27
CA ARG A 20 6.73 12.16 -13.83
C ARG A 20 6.01 13.08 -12.86
N GLU A 21 4.89 12.62 -12.33
CA GLU A 21 4.05 13.39 -11.43
C GLU A 21 3.87 12.65 -10.10
N ARG A 22 3.56 13.40 -9.06
CA ARG A 22 3.06 12.91 -7.77
C ARG A 22 2.03 13.87 -7.23
N ARG A 23 1.11 13.36 -6.46
CA ARG A 23 0.07 14.15 -5.79
C ARG A 23 0.57 14.53 -4.41
N ILE A 24 0.25 15.74 -3.98
CA ILE A 24 0.60 16.27 -2.66
C ILE A 24 -0.68 16.77 -2.01
N ALA A 25 -1.03 16.18 -0.88
CA ALA A 25 -2.18 16.56 -0.07
C ALA A 25 -1.84 17.85 0.70
N LYS A 26 -2.35 18.98 0.20
CA LYS A 26 -2.12 20.29 0.82
C LYS A 26 -3.18 20.56 1.88
N ASN A 27 -2.74 20.76 3.14
CA ASN A 27 -3.64 21.06 4.26
C ASN A 27 -4.78 20.04 4.43
N THR A 28 -4.55 18.79 4.05
CA THR A 28 -5.52 17.70 4.13
C THR A 28 -4.99 16.63 5.07
N HIS A 29 -5.77 16.23 6.04
CA HIS A 29 -5.42 15.16 6.97
C HIS A 29 -5.43 13.78 6.27
N THR A 30 -4.66 12.84 6.79
CA THR A 30 -4.66 11.44 6.29
C THR A 30 -6.05 10.82 6.44
N TRP A 31 -6.74 11.08 7.56
CA TRP A 31 -8.10 10.60 7.76
C TRP A 31 -9.12 11.21 6.78
N GLU A 32 -8.91 12.43 6.29
CA GLU A 32 -9.80 13.04 5.28
C GLU A 32 -9.64 12.36 3.92
N LEU A 33 -8.39 12.01 3.53
CA LEU A 33 -8.14 11.20 2.34
C LEU A 33 -8.77 9.80 2.49
N ALA A 34 -8.62 9.19 3.67
CA ALA A 34 -9.23 7.90 4.00
C ALA A 34 -10.75 7.95 3.90
N LEU A 35 -11.39 9.02 4.42
CA LEU A 35 -12.83 9.20 4.39
C LEU A 35 -13.37 9.28 2.96
N GLY A 36 -12.74 10.07 2.10
CA GLY A 36 -13.14 10.17 0.69
C GLY A 36 -13.05 8.82 -0.02
N ALA A 37 -11.95 8.09 0.18
CA ALA A 37 -11.78 6.75 -0.41
C ALA A 37 -12.79 5.73 0.12
N ALA A 38 -13.09 5.79 1.43
CA ALA A 38 -14.08 4.92 2.06
C ALA A 38 -15.49 5.17 1.52
N GLN A 39 -15.89 6.42 1.40
CA GLN A 39 -17.20 6.82 0.85
C GLN A 39 -17.35 6.37 -0.61
N ASP A 40 -16.31 6.55 -1.44
CA ASP A 40 -16.30 6.07 -2.82
C ASP A 40 -16.44 4.54 -2.88
N ALA A 41 -15.74 3.79 -2.00
CA ALA A 41 -15.80 2.33 -1.98
C ALA A 41 -17.15 1.80 -1.50
N LEU A 42 -17.77 2.42 -0.49
CA LEU A 42 -19.11 2.08 -0.02
C LEU A 42 -20.15 2.33 -1.11
N ALA A 43 -20.11 3.50 -1.76
CA ALA A 43 -21.00 3.83 -2.86
C ALA A 43 -20.84 2.84 -4.05
N ASP A 44 -19.62 2.46 -4.38
CA ASP A 44 -19.31 1.49 -5.44
C ASP A 44 -19.80 0.07 -5.08
N ALA A 45 -19.73 -0.31 -3.81
CA ALA A 45 -20.25 -1.58 -3.30
C ALA A 45 -21.79 -1.58 -3.11
N GLY A 46 -22.43 -0.41 -3.18
CA GLY A 46 -23.88 -0.25 -2.97
C GLY A 46 -24.32 -0.59 -1.53
N ILE A 47 -23.49 -0.26 -0.54
CA ILE A 47 -23.79 -0.52 0.88
C ILE A 47 -23.65 0.75 1.73
N GLU A 48 -24.34 0.75 2.86
CA GLU A 48 -24.22 1.79 3.86
C GLU A 48 -23.13 1.45 4.90
N ALA A 49 -22.57 2.47 5.55
CA ALA A 49 -21.54 2.28 6.57
C ALA A 49 -22.02 1.44 7.77
N SER A 50 -23.33 1.45 8.06
CA SER A 50 -23.96 0.63 9.10
C SER A 50 -23.94 -0.88 8.82
N GLU A 51 -23.62 -1.29 7.60
CA GLU A 51 -23.49 -2.71 7.21
C GLU A 51 -22.05 -3.25 7.40
N LEU A 52 -21.13 -2.40 7.83
CA LEU A 52 -19.75 -2.80 8.12
C LEU A 52 -19.64 -3.50 9.47
N ASP A 53 -18.84 -4.55 9.54
CA ASP A 53 -18.47 -5.24 10.77
C ASP A 53 -17.06 -4.84 11.26
N LEU A 54 -16.21 -4.35 10.35
CA LEU A 54 -14.80 -4.03 10.64
C LEU A 54 -14.29 -2.96 9.69
N ILE A 55 -13.50 -2.02 10.22
CA ILE A 55 -12.72 -1.07 9.45
C ILE A 55 -11.23 -1.29 9.72
N LEU A 56 -10.45 -1.51 8.68
CA LEU A 56 -8.99 -1.60 8.72
C LEU A 56 -8.40 -0.44 7.92
N VAL A 57 -7.52 0.35 8.53
CA VAL A 57 -6.79 1.41 7.83
C VAL A 57 -5.31 1.06 7.78
N SER A 58 -4.76 0.92 6.58
CA SER A 58 -3.32 0.80 6.38
C SER A 58 -2.71 2.18 6.16
N THR A 59 -1.83 2.58 7.07
CA THR A 59 -1.09 3.84 6.96
C THR A 59 0.21 3.79 7.76
N CYS A 60 1.26 4.40 7.21
CA CYS A 60 2.49 4.74 7.95
C CYS A 60 2.60 6.26 8.23
N THR A 61 1.58 7.01 7.85
CA THR A 61 1.49 8.47 8.02
C THR A 61 0.19 8.90 8.72
N PRO A 62 -0.15 8.30 9.88
CA PRO A 62 -1.34 8.70 10.61
C PRO A 62 -1.22 10.16 11.09
N ASP A 63 -2.36 10.84 11.25
CA ASP A 63 -2.37 12.21 11.79
C ASP A 63 -2.03 12.23 13.28
N THR A 64 -2.38 11.17 14.01
CA THR A 64 -2.14 10.98 15.44
C THR A 64 -1.74 9.54 15.74
N ASN A 65 -0.90 9.32 16.75
CA ASN A 65 -0.63 7.97 17.26
C ASN A 65 -1.83 7.39 18.03
N THR A 66 -2.64 8.26 18.65
CA THR A 66 -3.85 7.95 19.41
C THR A 66 -4.77 9.18 19.39
N PRO A 67 -6.05 9.04 18.95
CA PRO A 67 -6.69 7.82 18.42
C PRO A 67 -6.07 7.39 17.08
N ASN A 68 -6.30 6.10 16.71
CA ASN A 68 -5.92 5.61 15.39
C ASN A 68 -6.83 6.17 14.28
N THR A 69 -6.36 6.13 13.04
CA THR A 69 -7.08 6.67 11.88
C THR A 69 -8.41 5.94 11.64
N ALA A 70 -8.44 4.63 11.84
CA ALA A 70 -9.64 3.82 11.65
C ALA A 70 -10.77 4.18 12.63
N ALA A 71 -10.43 4.52 13.88
CA ALA A 71 -11.42 4.97 14.86
C ALA A 71 -12.01 6.33 14.49
N ILE A 72 -11.19 7.26 13.99
CA ILE A 72 -11.66 8.54 13.46
C ILE A 72 -12.59 8.29 12.26
N LEU A 73 -12.18 7.42 11.35
CA LEU A 73 -12.95 7.08 10.16
C LEU A 73 -14.30 6.43 10.50
N GLN A 74 -14.33 5.54 11.51
CA GLN A 74 -15.53 4.89 11.99
C GLN A 74 -16.59 5.92 12.44
N ASP A 75 -16.19 6.95 13.21
CA ASP A 75 -17.06 8.05 13.63
C ASP A 75 -17.55 8.87 12.44
N LYS A 76 -16.63 9.27 11.55
CA LYS A 76 -16.95 10.11 10.38
C LYS A 76 -17.87 9.43 9.36
N LEU A 77 -17.83 8.11 9.27
CA LEU A 77 -18.73 7.31 8.43
C LEU A 77 -20.07 7.03 9.10
N GLY A 78 -20.17 7.15 10.43
CA GLY A 78 -21.36 6.75 11.17
C GLY A 78 -21.55 5.23 11.21
N ALA A 79 -20.47 4.46 11.18
CA ALA A 79 -20.53 2.99 11.07
C ALA A 79 -21.01 2.26 12.34
N GLY A 80 -21.34 2.99 13.40
CA GLY A 80 -21.79 2.38 14.66
C GLY A 80 -20.64 1.77 15.48
N ALA A 81 -20.96 0.97 16.49
CA ALA A 81 -19.97 0.37 17.38
C ALA A 81 -19.40 -0.92 16.78
N ILE A 82 -18.39 -0.80 15.93
CA ILE A 82 -17.69 -1.89 15.27
C ILE A 82 -16.18 -1.86 15.53
N GLY A 83 -15.47 -2.94 15.20
CA GLY A 83 -14.00 -2.98 15.24
C GLY A 83 -13.38 -1.98 14.27
N ALA A 84 -12.40 -1.20 14.74
CA ALA A 84 -11.68 -0.24 13.89
C ALA A 84 -10.23 -0.08 14.38
N PHE A 85 -9.25 -0.43 13.54
CA PHE A 85 -7.84 -0.29 13.91
C PHE A 85 -6.92 -0.10 12.71
N ASP A 86 -5.78 0.56 12.96
CA ASP A 86 -4.76 0.81 11.96
C ASP A 86 -3.78 -0.37 11.87
N ILE A 87 -3.23 -0.55 10.68
CA ILE A 87 -2.15 -1.48 10.36
C ILE A 87 -0.99 -0.68 9.79
N ASN A 88 0.16 -0.73 10.44
CA ASN A 88 1.40 -0.19 9.89
C ASN A 88 2.29 -1.34 9.42
N ASN A 89 2.22 -1.65 8.14
CA ASN A 89 3.13 -2.58 7.46
C ASN A 89 3.73 -1.93 6.19
N ALA A 90 3.96 -0.63 6.28
CA ALA A 90 4.49 0.21 5.21
C ALA A 90 3.83 -0.09 3.85
N CYS A 91 4.62 -0.20 2.77
CA CYS A 91 4.09 -0.42 1.42
C CYS A 91 3.40 -1.79 1.21
N THR A 92 3.56 -2.73 2.16
CA THR A 92 2.86 -4.03 2.16
C THR A 92 1.49 -3.94 2.85
N GLY A 93 1.16 -2.79 3.41
CA GLY A 93 0.02 -2.61 4.31
C GLY A 93 -1.33 -3.01 3.72
N PHE A 94 -1.62 -2.70 2.44
CA PHE A 94 -2.85 -3.15 1.80
C PHE A 94 -2.94 -4.67 1.68
N ILE A 95 -1.82 -5.33 1.33
CA ILE A 95 -1.76 -6.80 1.25
C ILE A 95 -2.04 -7.41 2.63
N SER A 96 -1.42 -6.86 3.68
CA SER A 96 -1.63 -7.31 5.06
C SER A 96 -3.05 -7.06 5.56
N ALA A 97 -3.63 -5.92 5.22
CA ALA A 97 -5.02 -5.60 5.58
C ALA A 97 -6.01 -6.52 4.85
N THR A 98 -5.72 -6.88 3.58
CA THR A 98 -6.49 -7.88 2.82
C THR A 98 -6.40 -9.26 3.48
N ASP A 99 -5.20 -9.70 3.90
CA ASP A 99 -5.00 -10.97 4.62
C ASP A 99 -5.81 -11.02 5.92
N ILE A 100 -5.79 -9.93 6.69
CA ILE A 100 -6.57 -9.82 7.93
C ILE A 100 -8.08 -9.84 7.62
N ALA A 101 -8.54 -9.10 6.61
CA ALA A 101 -9.95 -9.07 6.21
C ALA A 101 -10.44 -10.47 5.79
N ASP A 102 -9.64 -11.18 4.99
CA ASP A 102 -9.92 -12.56 4.57
C ASP A 102 -10.02 -13.50 5.78
N CYS A 103 -9.08 -13.39 6.73
CA CYS A 103 -9.11 -14.16 7.98
C CYS A 103 -10.36 -13.87 8.84
N TYR A 104 -10.77 -12.61 8.97
CA TYR A 104 -11.98 -12.23 9.73
C TYR A 104 -13.25 -12.79 9.07
N ILE A 105 -13.33 -12.71 7.75
CA ILE A 105 -14.48 -13.22 6.98
C ILE A 105 -14.52 -14.76 7.05
N LYS A 106 -13.43 -15.45 6.75
CA LYS A 106 -13.35 -16.92 6.77
C LYS A 106 -13.58 -17.51 8.16
N SER A 107 -13.22 -16.79 9.21
CA SER A 107 -13.50 -17.21 10.60
C SER A 107 -14.93 -16.93 11.07
N GLY A 108 -15.74 -16.25 10.26
CA GLY A 108 -17.11 -15.85 10.60
C GLY A 108 -17.21 -14.70 11.60
N LYS A 109 -16.12 -14.02 11.93
CA LYS A 109 -16.10 -12.85 12.83
C LYS A 109 -16.62 -11.58 12.18
N ALA A 110 -16.54 -11.48 10.86
CA ALA A 110 -17.07 -10.37 10.08
C ALA A 110 -17.68 -10.92 8.79
N LYS A 111 -18.69 -10.24 8.25
CA LYS A 111 -19.26 -10.51 6.93
C LYS A 111 -18.87 -9.44 5.92
N THR A 112 -18.68 -8.20 6.40
CA THR A 112 -18.36 -7.04 5.58
C THR A 112 -17.22 -6.26 6.23
N VAL A 113 -16.08 -6.14 5.53
CA VAL A 113 -14.87 -5.46 6.01
C VAL A 113 -14.50 -4.36 5.04
N LEU A 114 -14.33 -3.14 5.56
CA LEU A 114 -13.75 -2.04 4.81
C LEU A 114 -12.24 -2.00 5.05
N VAL A 115 -11.46 -2.08 3.98
CA VAL A 115 -10.02 -1.89 4.00
C VAL A 115 -9.69 -0.58 3.29
N VAL A 116 -9.04 0.33 3.99
CA VAL A 116 -8.60 1.62 3.46
C VAL A 116 -7.08 1.70 3.52
N SER A 117 -6.44 2.17 2.46
CA SER A 117 -5.04 2.60 2.50
C SER A 117 -4.98 4.10 2.26
N ALA A 118 -4.35 4.84 3.17
CA ALA A 118 -4.25 6.29 3.07
C ALA A 118 -2.87 6.77 3.53
N GLU A 119 -2.21 7.54 2.68
CA GLU A 119 -0.84 7.97 2.92
C GLU A 119 -0.64 9.45 2.56
N THR A 120 0.00 10.18 3.45
CA THR A 120 0.48 11.56 3.24
C THR A 120 2.01 11.59 3.36
N LEU A 121 2.69 10.85 2.47
CA LEU A 121 4.16 10.66 2.50
C LEU A 121 4.93 11.96 2.32
N SER A 122 4.33 12.96 1.66
CA SER A 122 4.92 14.29 1.51
C SER A 122 5.28 14.95 2.84
N ARG A 123 4.66 14.54 3.96
CA ARG A 123 4.92 15.07 5.29
C ARG A 123 6.15 14.48 5.96
N ILE A 124 6.58 13.31 5.50
CA ILE A 124 7.71 12.55 6.09
C ILE A 124 8.92 12.47 5.16
N VAL A 125 8.87 13.13 4.01
CA VAL A 125 9.98 13.22 3.05
C VAL A 125 10.84 14.43 3.37
N ASP A 126 12.16 14.24 3.42
CA ASP A 126 13.13 15.34 3.44
C ASP A 126 13.34 15.88 2.02
N TYR A 127 12.81 17.06 1.74
CA TYR A 127 12.95 17.70 0.42
C TYR A 127 14.36 18.23 0.15
N THR A 128 15.31 18.04 1.04
CA THR A 128 16.75 18.26 0.81
C THR A 128 17.48 16.97 0.44
N ASP A 129 16.83 15.81 0.55
CA ASP A 129 17.36 14.51 0.13
C ASP A 129 16.79 14.09 -1.23
N ARG A 130 17.60 14.23 -2.29
CA ARG A 130 17.24 13.82 -3.65
C ARG A 130 16.88 12.34 -3.77
N SER A 131 17.41 11.47 -2.92
CA SER A 131 17.19 10.03 -3.01
C SER A 131 15.75 9.61 -2.68
N THR A 132 15.05 10.41 -1.90
CA THR A 132 13.68 10.15 -1.42
C THR A 132 12.65 11.10 -2.01
N CYS A 133 12.91 12.42 -2.08
CA CYS A 133 11.92 13.43 -2.46
C CYS A 133 11.40 13.29 -3.90
N ILE A 134 12.11 12.58 -4.77
CA ILE A 134 11.71 12.36 -6.15
C ILE A 134 10.71 11.21 -6.34
N LEU A 135 10.50 10.37 -5.29
CA LEU A 135 9.76 9.11 -5.41
C LEU A 135 8.31 9.22 -4.92
N PHE A 136 8.14 9.73 -3.70
CA PHE A 136 6.91 9.55 -2.94
C PHE A 136 5.84 10.58 -3.28
N GLY A 137 4.59 10.12 -3.28
CA GLY A 137 3.38 10.91 -3.42
C GLY A 137 2.32 10.52 -2.39
N ASP A 138 1.31 11.35 -2.26
CA ASP A 138 0.16 11.14 -1.38
C ASP A 138 -0.99 10.50 -2.13
N GLY A 139 -1.78 9.69 -1.45
CA GLY A 139 -2.95 9.06 -2.04
C GLY A 139 -3.70 8.17 -1.08
N SER A 140 -4.93 7.86 -1.45
CA SER A 140 -5.80 6.95 -0.73
C SER A 140 -6.66 6.14 -1.69
N ALA A 141 -6.96 4.91 -1.32
CA ALA A 141 -7.98 4.09 -1.95
C ALA A 141 -8.51 3.06 -0.95
N ALA A 142 -9.69 2.52 -1.21
CA ALA A 142 -10.34 1.57 -0.34
C ALA A 142 -10.97 0.41 -1.12
N ALA A 143 -11.21 -0.69 -0.42
CA ALA A 143 -11.93 -1.84 -0.94
C ALA A 143 -12.90 -2.38 0.13
N VAL A 144 -14.08 -2.77 -0.29
CA VAL A 144 -15.05 -3.50 0.54
C VAL A 144 -14.91 -4.99 0.24
N TYR A 145 -14.67 -5.77 1.28
CA TYR A 145 -14.65 -7.23 1.25
C TYR A 145 -15.94 -7.76 1.87
N ARG A 146 -16.59 -8.70 1.17
CA ARG A 146 -17.83 -9.34 1.65
C ARG A 146 -17.70 -10.84 1.61
N ALA A 147 -18.34 -11.50 2.58
CA ALA A 147 -18.47 -12.95 2.56
C ALA A 147 -19.26 -13.40 1.32
N THR A 148 -18.80 -14.46 0.68
CA THR A 148 -19.48 -15.14 -0.41
C THR A 148 -19.50 -16.65 -0.15
N GLU A 149 -20.53 -17.32 -0.68
CA GLU A 149 -20.62 -18.78 -0.67
C GLU A 149 -19.97 -19.42 -1.92
N ASP A 150 -19.64 -18.59 -2.92
CA ASP A 150 -18.93 -19.06 -4.11
C ASP A 150 -17.42 -19.08 -3.86
N GLU A 151 -16.88 -20.28 -3.70
CA GLU A 151 -15.45 -20.52 -3.44
C GLU A 151 -14.57 -20.17 -4.65
N ASN A 152 -15.15 -19.99 -5.84
CA ASN A 152 -14.40 -19.71 -7.08
C ASN A 152 -14.11 -18.22 -7.28
N ILE A 153 -14.68 -17.33 -6.46
CA ILE A 153 -14.46 -15.87 -6.54
C ILE A 153 -13.88 -15.32 -5.23
N GLY A 154 -13.35 -14.10 -5.30
CA GLY A 154 -12.76 -13.42 -4.14
C GLY A 154 -11.30 -13.80 -3.90
N ILE A 155 -10.84 -13.67 -2.65
CA ILE A 155 -9.46 -13.93 -2.26
C ILE A 155 -9.21 -15.44 -2.19
N GLN A 156 -8.45 -15.95 -3.16
CA GLN A 156 -8.11 -17.38 -3.26
C GLN A 156 -6.96 -17.74 -2.32
N SER A 157 -6.01 -16.86 -2.16
CA SER A 157 -4.87 -17.05 -1.25
C SER A 157 -4.24 -15.74 -0.84
N THR A 158 -3.54 -15.76 0.28
CA THR A 158 -2.71 -14.66 0.78
C THR A 158 -1.37 -15.21 1.27
N PHE A 159 -0.34 -14.37 1.22
CA PHE A 159 0.95 -14.61 1.84
C PHE A 159 1.56 -13.28 2.30
N VAL A 160 1.95 -13.19 3.55
CA VAL A 160 2.65 -12.03 4.13
C VAL A 160 3.85 -12.52 4.94
N ALA A 161 4.98 -11.85 4.81
CA ALA A 161 6.19 -12.14 5.54
C ALA A 161 7.03 -10.87 5.82
N ALA A 162 7.98 -10.99 6.73
CA ALA A 162 8.93 -9.95 7.07
C ALA A 162 10.37 -10.49 7.15
N ASP A 163 11.32 -9.61 6.83
CA ASP A 163 12.75 -9.81 7.05
C ASP A 163 13.30 -8.61 7.82
N GLY A 164 13.22 -8.68 9.14
CA GLY A 164 13.65 -7.61 10.06
C GLY A 164 15.15 -7.30 10.02
N SER A 165 15.97 -8.16 9.40
CA SER A 165 17.40 -7.90 9.23
C SER A 165 17.69 -6.68 8.33
N GLY A 166 16.70 -6.28 7.54
CA GLY A 166 16.75 -5.10 6.67
C GLY A 166 16.10 -3.83 7.26
N ALA A 167 15.78 -3.80 8.55
CA ALA A 167 15.07 -2.69 9.18
C ALA A 167 15.71 -1.30 8.94
N GLU A 168 17.05 -1.24 8.85
CA GLU A 168 17.77 -0.01 8.60
C GLU A 168 17.74 0.47 7.14
N TYR A 169 17.26 -0.37 6.19
CA TYR A 169 17.30 -0.01 4.76
C TYR A 169 16.18 0.93 4.34
N LEU A 170 15.07 0.91 5.08
CA LEU A 170 13.94 1.81 4.85
C LEU A 170 13.21 2.02 6.17
N ASN A 171 13.47 3.14 6.82
CA ASN A 171 12.94 3.40 8.15
C ASN A 171 12.61 4.88 8.37
N MET A 172 11.83 5.12 9.39
CA MET A 172 11.50 6.43 9.93
C MET A 172 11.29 6.29 11.43
N GLN A 173 11.94 7.14 12.21
CA GLN A 173 11.77 7.13 13.66
C GLN A 173 10.40 7.72 14.03
N ALA A 174 9.65 7.03 14.87
CA ALA A 174 8.34 7.52 15.35
C ALA A 174 8.50 8.45 16.54
N LEU A 175 9.16 7.97 17.59
CA LEU A 175 9.46 8.74 18.81
C LEU A 175 10.94 8.66 19.11
N PRO A 176 11.55 9.74 19.66
CA PRO A 176 12.93 9.69 20.11
C PRO A 176 13.09 8.64 21.22
N VAL A 177 14.19 7.88 21.13
CA VAL A 177 14.60 6.99 22.21
C VAL A 177 15.59 7.78 23.09
N GLU A 178 15.05 8.60 23.96
CA GLU A 178 15.81 9.50 24.82
C GLU A 178 15.32 9.41 26.26
N ASP A 179 16.22 9.63 27.20
CA ASP A 179 15.84 9.81 28.59
C ASP A 179 15.01 11.11 28.71
N PRO A 180 13.72 11.02 29.12
CA PRO A 180 12.88 12.21 29.25
C PRO A 180 13.38 13.20 30.33
N PHE A 181 14.32 12.80 31.18
CA PHE A 181 14.89 13.59 32.27
C PHE A 181 16.31 14.07 31.98
N ALA A 182 16.91 13.71 30.84
CA ALA A 182 18.24 14.18 30.47
C ALA A 182 18.25 15.69 30.23
N GLU A 183 19.26 16.38 30.81
CA GLU A 183 19.45 17.82 30.64
C GLU A 183 19.88 18.22 29.23
N ASP A 184 20.66 17.35 28.56
CA ASP A 184 21.21 17.56 27.22
C ASP A 184 20.44 16.75 26.15
N ARG A 185 19.23 17.17 25.81
CA ARG A 185 18.44 16.54 24.73
C ARG A 185 18.88 17.09 23.38
N THR A 186 19.52 16.27 22.58
CA THR A 186 19.81 16.57 21.17
C THR A 186 18.92 15.72 20.28
N VAL A 187 17.76 16.23 19.89
CA VAL A 187 16.89 15.57 18.91
C VAL A 187 17.42 15.85 17.51
N ASP A 188 17.78 14.80 16.75
CA ASP A 188 18.07 14.97 15.34
C ASP A 188 16.79 15.45 14.62
N PRO A 189 16.75 16.69 14.10
CA PRO A 189 15.55 17.23 13.45
C PRO A 189 15.16 16.44 12.19
N LYS A 190 16.09 15.65 11.65
CA LYS A 190 15.88 14.78 10.49
C LYS A 190 15.45 13.36 10.85
N ALA A 191 15.42 12.99 12.13
CA ALA A 191 15.01 11.65 12.58
C ALA A 191 13.60 11.29 12.14
N ARG A 192 12.69 12.28 12.07
CA ARG A 192 11.30 12.13 11.64
C ARG A 192 11.11 11.87 10.14
N PHE A 193 12.15 12.07 9.34
CA PHE A 193 12.06 11.87 7.90
C PHE A 193 12.42 10.43 7.52
N LEU A 194 11.79 9.98 6.45
CA LEU A 194 12.03 8.68 5.85
C LEU A 194 13.48 8.59 5.34
N LYS A 195 14.20 7.56 5.79
CA LYS A 195 15.56 7.24 5.35
C LYS A 195 15.52 5.99 4.49
N MET A 196 16.21 5.99 3.34
CA MET A 196 16.21 4.86 2.41
C MET A 196 17.59 4.55 1.84
N GLN A 197 17.97 3.29 1.93
CA GLN A 197 19.10 2.71 1.22
C GLN A 197 18.62 2.01 -0.06
N GLY A 198 18.32 2.78 -1.10
CA GLY A 198 17.61 2.31 -2.30
C GLY A 198 18.20 1.06 -2.94
N ALA A 199 19.55 0.94 -3.02
CA ALA A 199 20.22 -0.24 -3.58
C ALA A 199 19.97 -1.51 -2.76
N ALA A 200 19.90 -1.42 -1.43
CA ALA A 200 19.58 -2.54 -0.54
C ALA A 200 18.12 -2.97 -0.69
N VAL A 201 17.20 -2.00 -0.75
CA VAL A 201 15.77 -2.24 -0.99
C VAL A 201 15.56 -2.96 -2.33
N VAL A 202 16.19 -2.50 -3.43
CA VAL A 202 16.09 -3.15 -4.75
C VAL A 202 16.62 -4.59 -4.73
N ARG A 203 17.75 -4.86 -4.07
CA ARG A 203 18.26 -6.24 -3.93
C ARG A 203 17.31 -7.14 -3.16
N PHE A 204 16.72 -6.64 -2.09
CA PHE A 204 15.73 -7.38 -1.31
C PHE A 204 14.50 -7.71 -2.16
N THR A 205 13.93 -6.72 -2.85
CA THR A 205 12.70 -6.90 -3.63
C THR A 205 12.87 -7.88 -4.78
N ALA A 206 14.05 -7.94 -5.40
CA ALA A 206 14.35 -8.89 -6.46
C ALA A 206 14.21 -10.37 -6.02
N ARG A 207 14.37 -10.66 -4.73
CA ARG A 207 14.17 -11.98 -4.11
C ARG A 207 12.78 -12.12 -3.51
N ALA A 208 12.38 -11.14 -2.72
CA ALA A 208 11.20 -11.23 -1.85
C ALA A 208 9.88 -11.20 -2.63
N VAL A 209 9.78 -10.36 -3.67
CA VAL A 209 8.55 -10.27 -4.47
C VAL A 209 8.25 -11.55 -5.24
N PRO A 210 9.22 -12.15 -5.97
CA PRO A 210 9.00 -13.47 -6.55
C PRO A 210 8.59 -14.52 -5.51
N GLN A 211 9.25 -14.57 -4.37
CA GLN A 211 8.89 -15.52 -3.31
C GLN A 211 7.44 -15.34 -2.84
N ALA A 212 6.98 -14.08 -2.67
CA ALA A 212 5.61 -13.81 -2.27
C ALA A 212 4.59 -14.29 -3.31
N ILE A 213 4.84 -13.94 -4.58
CA ILE A 213 3.96 -14.33 -5.68
C ILE A 213 3.94 -15.85 -5.84
N ASP A 214 5.11 -16.52 -5.91
CA ASP A 214 5.22 -17.98 -6.03
C ASP A 214 4.45 -18.69 -4.91
N THR A 215 4.58 -18.20 -3.66
CA THR A 215 3.87 -18.78 -2.51
C THR A 215 2.36 -18.57 -2.61
N ALA A 216 1.91 -17.38 -3.03
CA ALA A 216 0.49 -17.10 -3.18
C ALA A 216 -0.12 -17.96 -4.30
N LEU A 217 0.54 -18.10 -5.46
CA LEU A 217 0.10 -18.97 -6.55
C LEU A 217 0.02 -20.43 -6.10
N GLN A 218 1.06 -20.91 -5.41
CA GLN A 218 1.08 -22.29 -4.88
C GLN A 218 -0.09 -22.54 -3.92
N ARG A 219 -0.38 -21.61 -3.02
CA ARG A 219 -1.51 -21.71 -2.09
C ARG A 219 -2.88 -21.68 -2.78
N ALA A 220 -2.97 -20.93 -3.88
CA ALA A 220 -4.18 -20.89 -4.72
C ALA A 220 -4.31 -22.12 -5.64
N GLY A 221 -3.29 -22.97 -5.75
CA GLY A 221 -3.29 -24.14 -6.64
C GLY A 221 -3.23 -23.78 -8.13
N ILE A 222 -2.67 -22.61 -8.48
CA ILE A 222 -2.56 -22.11 -9.85
C ILE A 222 -1.10 -21.83 -10.23
N THR A 223 -0.88 -21.56 -11.50
CA THR A 223 0.43 -21.27 -12.09
C THR A 223 0.51 -19.84 -12.64
N ALA A 224 1.67 -19.45 -13.12
CA ALA A 224 1.85 -18.14 -13.75
C ALA A 224 1.05 -17.98 -15.06
N ASP A 225 0.73 -19.09 -15.72
CA ASP A 225 -0.04 -19.09 -16.98
C ASP A 225 -1.52 -18.70 -16.76
N ASP A 226 -2.01 -18.88 -15.52
CA ASP A 226 -3.38 -18.55 -15.13
C ASP A 226 -3.58 -17.06 -14.81
N ILE A 227 -2.49 -16.25 -14.82
CA ILE A 227 -2.53 -14.84 -14.43
C ILE A 227 -3.03 -13.98 -15.59
N ASP A 228 -4.12 -13.25 -15.36
CA ASP A 228 -4.59 -12.21 -16.27
C ASP A 228 -3.93 -10.87 -16.02
N TRP A 229 -3.77 -10.49 -14.75
CA TRP A 229 -3.14 -9.24 -14.34
C TRP A 229 -2.20 -9.40 -13.15
N VAL A 230 -1.08 -8.66 -13.19
CA VAL A 230 -0.23 -8.43 -12.03
C VAL A 230 -0.36 -6.95 -11.63
N VAL A 231 -0.71 -6.71 -10.37
CA VAL A 231 -0.85 -5.37 -9.79
C VAL A 231 0.14 -5.24 -8.63
N PRO A 232 1.41 -4.91 -8.91
CA PRO A 232 2.41 -4.76 -7.88
C PRO A 232 2.39 -3.37 -7.26
N HIS A 233 2.93 -3.25 -6.04
CA HIS A 233 3.28 -1.97 -5.44
C HIS A 233 4.10 -1.11 -6.40
N GLN A 234 3.73 0.17 -6.53
CA GLN A 234 4.27 1.12 -7.49
C GLN A 234 5.50 1.86 -6.91
N ALA A 235 6.60 1.15 -6.70
CA ALA A 235 7.81 1.72 -6.11
C ALA A 235 8.77 2.34 -7.14
N ASN A 236 9.05 1.59 -8.23
CA ASN A 236 10.00 1.97 -9.27
C ASN A 236 9.83 1.04 -10.48
N LEU A 237 9.87 1.58 -11.71
CA LEU A 237 9.72 0.79 -12.95
C LEU A 237 10.71 -0.37 -13.06
N ARG A 238 11.93 -0.24 -12.54
CA ARG A 238 12.93 -1.31 -12.59
C ARG A 238 12.50 -2.57 -11.86
N ILE A 239 11.74 -2.42 -10.76
CA ILE A 239 11.22 -3.55 -9.99
C ILE A 239 10.08 -4.23 -10.78
N LEU A 240 9.23 -3.44 -11.43
CA LEU A 240 8.16 -3.96 -12.28
C LEU A 240 8.70 -4.77 -13.46
N ASP A 241 9.81 -4.32 -14.08
CA ASP A 241 10.51 -5.05 -15.12
C ASP A 241 11.09 -6.41 -14.64
N VAL A 242 11.49 -6.52 -13.37
CA VAL A 242 11.96 -7.80 -12.78
C VAL A 242 10.79 -8.79 -12.70
N ILE A 243 9.62 -8.33 -12.23
CA ILE A 243 8.41 -9.16 -12.15
C ILE A 243 8.00 -9.65 -13.54
N ALA A 244 7.94 -8.75 -14.53
CA ALA A 244 7.57 -9.09 -15.90
C ALA A 244 8.44 -10.23 -16.47
N ARG A 245 9.75 -10.09 -16.30
CA ARG A 245 10.72 -11.08 -16.80
C ARG A 245 10.65 -12.43 -16.06
N ARG A 246 10.43 -12.40 -14.75
CA ARG A 246 10.40 -13.62 -13.91
C ARG A 246 9.22 -14.52 -14.26
N TYR A 247 8.05 -13.92 -14.48
CA TYR A 247 6.81 -14.68 -14.70
C TYR A 247 6.44 -14.81 -16.18
N HIS A 248 7.29 -14.34 -17.10
CA HIS A 248 6.99 -14.31 -18.53
C HIS A 248 5.64 -13.64 -18.84
N VAL A 249 5.16 -12.82 -17.93
CA VAL A 249 3.92 -12.06 -18.09
C VAL A 249 4.19 -10.91 -19.05
N PRO A 250 3.41 -10.76 -20.12
CA PRO A 250 3.51 -9.61 -21.00
C PRO A 250 3.43 -8.29 -20.21
N LYS A 251 4.24 -7.30 -20.59
CA LYS A 251 4.31 -6.03 -19.84
C LYS A 251 2.96 -5.33 -19.76
N GLU A 252 2.13 -5.49 -20.77
CA GLU A 252 0.75 -4.99 -20.83
C GLU A 252 -0.20 -5.61 -19.80
N LYS A 253 0.15 -6.77 -19.24
CA LYS A 253 -0.56 -7.42 -18.14
C LYS A 253 -0.06 -7.00 -16.76
N ILE A 254 0.97 -6.16 -16.68
CA ILE A 254 1.43 -5.54 -15.42
C ILE A 254 0.89 -4.12 -15.38
N TYR A 255 0.00 -3.86 -14.44
CA TYR A 255 -0.59 -2.53 -14.34
C TYR A 255 0.39 -1.54 -13.73
N VAL A 256 0.54 -0.39 -14.39
CA VAL A 256 1.46 0.68 -13.99
C VAL A 256 0.75 2.02 -14.05
N ASN A 257 0.84 2.80 -12.97
CA ASN A 257 0.39 4.19 -12.89
C ASN A 257 1.34 5.07 -12.07
N LEU A 258 2.47 4.54 -11.75
CA LEU A 258 3.54 5.20 -10.97
C LEU A 258 4.04 6.48 -11.64
N ASP A 259 3.96 6.59 -12.97
CA ASP A 259 4.30 7.79 -13.73
C ASP A 259 3.50 9.03 -13.30
N ARG A 260 2.24 8.84 -12.87
CA ARG A 260 1.28 9.89 -12.50
C ARG A 260 1.10 10.10 -11.00
N PHE A 261 1.34 9.05 -10.20
CA PHE A 261 1.09 9.10 -8.75
C PHE A 261 2.38 9.00 -7.92
N GLY A 262 3.48 8.53 -8.52
CA GLY A 262 4.68 8.18 -7.78
C GLY A 262 4.45 6.98 -6.85
N ASN A 263 5.28 6.87 -5.86
CA ASN A 263 5.17 5.85 -4.82
C ASN A 263 4.22 6.36 -3.71
N THR A 264 3.01 5.82 -3.65
CA THR A 264 2.00 6.13 -2.62
C THR A 264 1.94 5.05 -1.52
N SER A 265 3.06 4.34 -1.26
CA SER A 265 3.17 3.30 -0.22
C SER A 265 2.04 2.27 -0.30
N SER A 266 1.33 2.00 0.81
CA SER A 266 0.23 1.03 0.89
C SER A 266 -0.93 1.33 -0.07
N ALA A 267 -1.18 2.60 -0.38
CA ALA A 267 -2.28 3.02 -1.25
C ALA A 267 -2.05 2.67 -2.73
N SER A 268 -0.82 2.34 -3.15
CA SER A 268 -0.48 2.16 -4.56
C SER A 268 -1.25 1.02 -5.24
N VAL A 269 -1.35 -0.13 -4.60
CA VAL A 269 -2.07 -1.29 -5.13
C VAL A 269 -3.57 -1.02 -5.27
N PRO A 270 -4.29 -0.56 -4.23
CA PRO A 270 -5.72 -0.31 -4.37
C PRO A 270 -6.03 0.88 -5.30
N ILE A 271 -5.14 1.89 -5.44
CA ILE A 271 -5.28 2.94 -6.47
C ILE A 271 -5.22 2.32 -7.88
N CYS A 272 -4.30 1.37 -8.12
CA CYS A 272 -4.23 0.65 -9.39
C CYS A 272 -5.54 -0.13 -9.65
N LEU A 273 -6.02 -0.91 -8.68
CA LEU A 273 -7.25 -1.70 -8.81
C LEU A 273 -8.46 -0.82 -9.11
N ASN A 274 -8.63 0.30 -8.39
CA ASN A 274 -9.70 1.25 -8.65
C ASN A 274 -9.61 1.86 -10.05
N GLU A 275 -8.41 2.24 -10.49
CA GLU A 275 -8.21 2.78 -11.84
C GLU A 275 -8.50 1.73 -12.92
N MET A 276 -8.07 0.48 -12.74
CA MET A 276 -8.38 -0.64 -13.64
C MET A 276 -9.89 -0.87 -13.73
N ARG A 277 -10.59 -0.87 -12.59
CA ARG A 277 -12.05 -1.01 -12.54
C ARG A 277 -12.74 0.11 -13.33
N ARG A 278 -12.38 1.36 -13.06
CA ARG A 278 -12.95 2.53 -13.76
C ARG A 278 -12.69 2.53 -15.28
N LYS A 279 -11.60 1.91 -15.71
CA LYS A 279 -11.26 1.72 -17.13
C LYS A 279 -11.91 0.47 -17.76
N GLY A 280 -12.67 -0.32 -17.00
CA GLY A 280 -13.29 -1.56 -17.48
C GLY A 280 -12.28 -2.65 -17.84
N LEU A 281 -11.09 -2.63 -17.24
CA LEU A 281 -10.04 -3.63 -17.44
C LEU A 281 -10.27 -4.88 -16.58
N LEU A 282 -10.95 -4.73 -15.45
CA LEU A 282 -11.30 -5.82 -14.56
C LEU A 282 -12.61 -6.46 -15.03
N ARG A 283 -12.57 -7.76 -15.27
CA ARG A 283 -13.71 -8.55 -15.80
C ARG A 283 -13.90 -9.81 -14.99
N GLU A 284 -15.14 -10.27 -14.90
CA GLU A 284 -15.49 -11.54 -14.29
C GLU A 284 -14.65 -12.69 -14.88
N GLY A 285 -14.26 -13.61 -14.04
CA GLY A 285 -13.43 -14.76 -14.37
C GLY A 285 -11.93 -14.50 -14.47
N GLN A 286 -11.45 -13.27 -14.36
CA GLN A 286 -10.01 -12.95 -14.37
C GLN A 286 -9.34 -13.29 -13.04
N THR A 287 -8.09 -13.71 -13.15
CA THR A 287 -7.17 -13.93 -12.02
C THR A 287 -6.18 -12.78 -11.92
N ILE A 288 -6.17 -12.12 -10.76
CA ILE A 288 -5.31 -10.97 -10.48
C ILE A 288 -4.36 -11.33 -9.36
N VAL A 289 -3.07 -11.07 -9.56
CA VAL A 289 -2.05 -11.21 -8.50
C VAL A 289 -1.63 -9.82 -8.05
N CYS A 290 -1.89 -9.51 -6.78
CA CYS A 290 -1.42 -8.27 -6.16
C CYS A 290 -0.21 -8.57 -5.29
N ALA A 291 0.83 -7.72 -5.36
CA ALA A 291 2.05 -7.89 -4.58
C ALA A 291 2.51 -6.58 -3.95
N GLY A 292 2.90 -6.64 -2.67
CA GLY A 292 3.43 -5.52 -1.90
C GLY A 292 4.80 -5.84 -1.32
N PHE A 293 5.60 -4.82 -1.13
CA PHE A 293 6.93 -4.90 -0.52
C PHE A 293 7.35 -3.51 -0.02
N GLY A 294 8.10 -3.44 1.06
CA GLY A 294 8.51 -2.14 1.60
C GLY A 294 9.28 -2.20 2.91
N GLY A 295 9.16 -1.11 3.67
CA GLY A 295 9.80 -0.98 4.97
C GLY A 295 9.46 -2.13 5.92
N GLY A 296 10.47 -2.50 6.78
CA GLY A 296 10.39 -3.60 7.70
C GLY A 296 11.65 -4.49 7.67
N LEU A 297 12.16 -5.11 6.62
CA LEU A 297 11.49 -5.16 5.33
C LEU A 297 10.31 -6.14 5.35
N THR A 298 9.26 -5.78 4.65
CA THR A 298 8.05 -6.62 4.54
C THR A 298 7.73 -6.91 3.08
N TYR A 299 7.06 -8.02 2.82
CA TYR A 299 6.63 -8.43 1.50
C TYR A 299 5.43 -9.36 1.58
N GLY A 300 4.62 -9.38 0.54
CA GLY A 300 3.46 -10.23 0.48
C GLY A 300 2.77 -10.18 -0.87
N ALA A 301 1.86 -11.11 -1.08
CA ALA A 301 1.00 -11.17 -2.25
C ALA A 301 -0.34 -11.81 -1.91
N PHE A 302 -1.35 -11.51 -2.71
CA PHE A 302 -2.60 -12.27 -2.72
C PHE A 302 -3.06 -12.54 -4.14
N VAL A 303 -3.83 -13.61 -4.30
CA VAL A 303 -4.51 -13.99 -5.54
C VAL A 303 -5.99 -13.65 -5.38
N LEU A 304 -6.51 -12.86 -6.31
CA LEU A 304 -7.92 -12.48 -6.40
C LEU A 304 -8.52 -13.07 -7.69
N LYS A 305 -9.66 -13.73 -7.56
CA LYS A 305 -10.51 -14.19 -8.66
C LYS A 305 -11.75 -13.31 -8.72
N LEU A 306 -12.03 -12.72 -9.88
CA LEU A 306 -13.20 -11.86 -10.13
C LEU A 306 -14.38 -12.67 -10.64
#